data_ceda0d16dad71d412d9c520add418d8f
#
_entry.id   ceda0d16dad71d412d9c520add418d8f
#
_cell.length_a   1.000
_cell.length_b   1.000
_cell.length_c   1.000
_cell.angle_alpha   90.00
_cell.angle_beta   90.00
_cell.angle_gamma   90.00
#
_symmetry.space_group_name_H-M   'P 1'
#
loop_
_entity.id
_entity.type
_entity.pdbx_description
1 polymer ?
#
loop_
_entity_poly.entity_id
_entity_poly.type
_entity_poly.pdbx_seq_one_letter_code
_entity_poly.pdbx_strand_id
1 'polypeptide(L)'
;MFFGSWDSYFYAVDAATGKEKWRFHGGEDPLIHNQVGFQSSPVVVNGTVYTGCRDSNVYALDAATGKEKWKFFNDLSWVNTSPAVADGKVFFATSDSSLYHVVDANNGKPVVRQQGKAWVFSSPAVAGDVVFIGVLNGTLEARDAKTGDLLWDFQVEKSKQNNGWVLTGDRKFNVSFLYHSNWREAPLVANDQQIRIGGIYSSPIVVNGVVYFGSADAFLYALE
;
A
#
# COMPACT_ATOMS: atom_id res chain seq x y z
N MET A 1 -14.84 16.40 2.80
CA MET A 1 -14.34 15.08 3.20
C MET A 1 -14.28 14.21 1.97
N PHE A 2 -13.25 13.34 1.86
CA PHE A 2 -13.03 12.44 0.72
C PHE A 2 -12.92 11.01 1.22
N PHE A 3 -13.48 10.03 0.49
CA PHE A 3 -13.37 8.61 0.81
C PHE A 3 -13.64 7.74 -0.40
N GLY A 4 -13.05 6.56 -0.41
CA GLY A 4 -13.32 5.50 -1.38
C GLY A 4 -14.41 4.56 -0.90
N SER A 5 -15.06 3.87 -1.83
CA SER A 5 -16.09 2.88 -1.56
C SER A 5 -15.90 1.62 -2.42
N TRP A 6 -16.47 0.51 -1.97
CA TRP A 6 -16.47 -0.76 -2.70
C TRP A 6 -17.49 -0.79 -3.85
N ASP A 7 -18.31 0.25 -3.99
CA ASP A 7 -19.22 0.42 -5.12
C ASP A 7 -18.54 0.97 -6.38
N SER A 8 -17.21 1.01 -6.39
CA SER A 8 -16.35 1.53 -7.46
C SER A 8 -16.35 3.05 -7.58
N TYR A 9 -16.94 3.76 -6.62
CA TYR A 9 -16.90 5.22 -6.60
C TYR A 9 -15.96 5.76 -5.50
N PHE A 10 -15.35 6.87 -5.84
CA PHE A 10 -14.65 7.74 -4.93
C PHE A 10 -15.48 9.00 -4.73
N TYR A 11 -15.73 9.38 -3.47
CA TYR A 11 -16.68 10.42 -3.12
C TYR A 11 -16.01 11.65 -2.50
N ALA A 12 -16.54 12.81 -2.82
CA ALA A 12 -16.36 14.04 -2.06
C ALA A 12 -17.68 14.50 -1.49
N VAL A 13 -17.72 14.70 -0.19
CA VAL A 13 -18.92 15.18 0.50
C VAL A 13 -18.59 16.40 1.34
N ASP A 14 -19.59 17.21 1.57
CA ASP A 14 -19.51 18.30 2.53
C ASP A 14 -19.43 17.73 3.94
N ALA A 15 -18.40 18.10 4.70
CA ALA A 15 -18.13 17.49 6.01
C ALA A 15 -19.18 17.86 7.09
N ALA A 16 -19.88 18.99 6.94
CA ALA A 16 -20.88 19.45 7.90
C ALA A 16 -22.27 18.86 7.61
N THR A 17 -22.61 18.67 6.34
CA THR A 17 -23.96 18.30 5.92
C THR A 17 -24.07 16.89 5.37
N GLY A 18 -22.93 16.22 5.04
CA GLY A 18 -22.90 14.94 4.36
C GLY A 18 -23.33 14.98 2.88
N LYS A 19 -23.68 16.14 2.35
CA LYS A 19 -24.11 16.25 0.94
C LYS A 19 -22.96 15.95 -0.01
N GLU A 20 -23.25 15.12 -1.03
CA GLU A 20 -22.33 14.85 -2.13
C GLU A 20 -22.01 16.14 -2.89
N LYS A 21 -20.71 16.39 -3.10
CA LYS A 21 -20.21 17.46 -3.97
C LYS A 21 -19.89 16.93 -5.36
N TRP A 22 -19.23 15.78 -5.40
CA TRP A 22 -18.93 15.05 -6.62
C TRP A 22 -18.58 13.61 -6.30
N ARG A 23 -18.60 12.76 -7.30
CA ARG A 23 -18.06 11.40 -7.27
C ARG A 23 -17.32 11.08 -8.55
N PHE A 24 -16.32 10.22 -8.44
CA PHE A 24 -15.51 9.72 -9.53
C PHE A 24 -15.68 8.20 -9.61
N HIS A 25 -15.87 7.66 -10.80
CA HIS A 25 -15.96 6.21 -11.00
C HIS A 25 -14.59 5.67 -11.39
N GLY A 26 -14.06 4.69 -10.61
CA GLY A 26 -12.85 3.93 -10.96
C GLY A 26 -13.08 2.98 -12.12
N GLY A 27 -12.02 2.38 -12.63
CA GLY A 27 -12.10 1.35 -13.65
C GLY A 27 -12.55 0.00 -13.09
N GLU A 28 -12.60 -1.01 -13.96
CA GLU A 28 -12.77 -2.42 -13.59
C GLU A 28 -11.41 -3.08 -13.36
N ASP A 29 -11.36 -4.08 -12.48
CA ASP A 29 -10.20 -4.94 -12.38
C ASP A 29 -10.00 -5.67 -13.71
N PRO A 30 -8.84 -5.52 -14.35
CA PRO A 30 -8.65 -6.03 -15.71
C PRO A 30 -8.53 -7.55 -15.79
N LEU A 31 -8.36 -8.25 -14.65
CA LEU A 31 -8.22 -9.71 -14.60
C LEU A 31 -9.50 -10.42 -14.19
N ILE A 32 -10.15 -9.93 -13.16
CA ILE A 32 -11.31 -10.60 -12.57
C ILE A 32 -12.63 -9.90 -12.88
N HIS A 33 -12.58 -8.72 -13.49
CA HIS A 33 -13.74 -7.92 -13.93
C HIS A 33 -14.81 -7.71 -12.86
N ASN A 34 -14.42 -7.85 -11.60
CA ASN A 34 -15.27 -7.63 -10.45
C ASN A 34 -14.44 -7.04 -9.28
N GLN A 35 -15.07 -6.78 -8.15
CA GLN A 35 -14.42 -6.31 -6.94
C GLN A 35 -13.56 -5.05 -7.14
N VAL A 36 -14.01 -4.16 -7.96
CA VAL A 36 -13.43 -2.85 -8.09
C VAL A 36 -13.79 -2.05 -6.86
N GLY A 37 -12.92 -1.22 -6.40
CA GLY A 37 -13.19 -0.40 -5.24
C GLY A 37 -11.97 0.41 -4.84
N PHE A 38 -12.26 1.51 -4.14
CA PHE A 38 -11.23 2.36 -3.56
C PHE A 38 -11.07 1.97 -2.09
N GLN A 39 -10.09 1.13 -1.80
CA GLN A 39 -9.81 0.66 -0.44
C GLN A 39 -8.81 1.56 0.27
N SER A 40 -7.98 2.28 -0.49
CA SER A 40 -7.00 3.21 0.06
C SER A 40 -7.64 4.45 0.66
N SER A 41 -7.08 4.99 1.74
CA SER A 41 -7.44 6.31 2.22
C SER A 41 -6.78 7.38 1.34
N PRO A 42 -7.50 8.46 0.98
CA PRO A 42 -6.93 9.51 0.14
C PRO A 42 -5.96 10.40 0.91
N VAL A 43 -5.01 10.97 0.20
CA VAL A 43 -4.21 12.11 0.66
C VAL A 43 -4.51 13.32 -0.21
N VAL A 44 -4.57 14.51 0.39
CA VAL A 44 -4.88 15.75 -0.32
C VAL A 44 -3.72 16.71 -0.17
N VAL A 45 -3.12 17.09 -1.29
CA VAL A 45 -2.01 18.05 -1.32
C VAL A 45 -2.24 19.04 -2.47
N ASN A 46 -2.14 20.33 -2.17
CA ASN A 46 -2.23 21.43 -3.16
C ASN A 46 -3.44 21.30 -4.11
N GLY A 47 -4.63 21.01 -3.55
CA GLY A 47 -5.87 20.89 -4.33
C GLY A 47 -5.96 19.63 -5.22
N THR A 48 -5.10 18.66 -5.00
CA THR A 48 -5.13 17.35 -5.67
C THR A 48 -5.35 16.25 -4.64
N VAL A 49 -6.29 15.36 -4.94
CA VAL A 49 -6.55 14.14 -4.18
C VAL A 49 -5.82 12.99 -4.87
N TYR A 50 -5.02 12.26 -4.10
CA TYR A 50 -4.36 11.04 -4.57
C TYR A 50 -4.97 9.84 -3.86
N THR A 51 -5.29 8.78 -4.62
CA THR A 51 -5.91 7.56 -4.09
C THR A 51 -5.54 6.35 -4.92
N GLY A 52 -5.34 5.21 -4.28
CA GLY A 52 -5.18 3.92 -4.96
C GLY A 52 -6.52 3.26 -5.20
N CYS A 53 -6.60 2.43 -6.23
CA CYS A 53 -7.78 1.67 -6.58
C CYS A 53 -7.41 0.21 -6.90
N ARG A 54 -8.36 -0.69 -6.75
CA ARG A 54 -8.18 -2.12 -7.09
C ARG A 54 -8.22 -2.40 -8.59
N ASP A 55 -8.56 -1.42 -9.40
CA ASP A 55 -8.42 -1.48 -10.86
C ASP A 55 -6.97 -1.34 -11.36
N SER A 56 -6.01 -1.48 -10.44
CA SER A 56 -4.57 -1.37 -10.70
C SER A 56 -4.08 0.06 -10.96
N ASN A 57 -4.86 1.07 -10.61
CA ASN A 57 -4.45 2.46 -10.82
C ASN A 57 -4.24 3.22 -9.50
N VAL A 58 -3.34 4.19 -9.57
CA VAL A 58 -3.32 5.35 -8.68
C VAL A 58 -3.90 6.53 -9.45
N TYR A 59 -4.83 7.23 -8.85
CA TYR A 59 -5.48 8.40 -9.42
C TYR A 59 -5.04 9.68 -8.73
N ALA A 60 -4.87 10.73 -9.53
CA ALA A 60 -4.82 12.11 -9.06
C ALA A 60 -6.04 12.85 -9.58
N LEU A 61 -6.89 13.30 -8.65
CA LEU A 61 -8.13 13.99 -8.96
C LEU A 61 -8.08 15.44 -8.48
N ASP A 62 -8.72 16.33 -9.20
CA ASP A 62 -8.92 17.69 -8.73
C ASP A 62 -9.87 17.70 -7.51
N ALA A 63 -9.43 18.25 -6.40
CA ALA A 63 -10.15 18.19 -5.13
C ALA A 63 -11.48 18.97 -5.16
N ALA A 64 -11.62 19.99 -6.00
CA ALA A 64 -12.82 20.79 -6.11
C ALA A 64 -13.89 20.17 -7.01
N THR A 65 -13.46 19.50 -8.09
CA THR A 65 -14.34 19.07 -9.19
C THR A 65 -14.43 17.57 -9.38
N GLY A 66 -13.48 16.77 -8.83
CA GLY A 66 -13.38 15.34 -9.06
C GLY A 66 -12.85 14.93 -10.43
N LYS A 67 -12.44 15.90 -11.27
CA LYS A 67 -11.87 15.60 -12.59
C LYS A 67 -10.52 14.92 -12.44
N GLU A 68 -10.29 13.85 -13.23
CA GLU A 68 -8.99 13.20 -13.34
C GLU A 68 -7.96 14.17 -13.90
N LYS A 69 -6.85 14.35 -13.16
CA LYS A 69 -5.67 15.07 -13.63
C LYS A 69 -4.73 14.11 -14.33
N TRP A 70 -4.52 12.95 -13.73
CA TRP A 70 -3.76 11.84 -14.29
C TRP A 70 -4.09 10.53 -13.54
N LYS A 71 -3.74 9.42 -14.16
CA LYS A 71 -3.70 8.10 -13.53
C LYS A 71 -2.42 7.37 -13.90
N PHE A 72 -1.98 6.50 -13.01
CA PHE A 72 -0.84 5.62 -13.21
C PHE A 72 -1.29 4.16 -13.09
N PHE A 73 -1.09 3.37 -14.15
CA PHE A 73 -1.37 1.94 -14.18
C PHE A 73 -0.15 1.14 -13.75
N ASN A 74 -0.29 0.24 -12.77
CA ASN A 74 0.81 -0.47 -12.13
C ASN A 74 0.93 -1.96 -12.51
N ASP A 75 0.63 -2.35 -13.73
CA ASP A 75 0.82 -3.72 -14.24
C ASP A 75 -0.01 -4.80 -13.49
N LEU A 76 -1.31 -4.61 -13.38
CA LEU A 76 -2.29 -5.61 -12.92
C LEU A 76 -2.20 -5.98 -11.44
N SER A 77 -1.81 -5.07 -10.56
CA SER A 77 -1.85 -5.30 -9.11
C SER A 77 -2.68 -4.23 -8.40
N TRP A 78 -3.39 -4.63 -7.37
CA TRP A 78 -4.23 -3.71 -6.59
C TRP A 78 -3.38 -2.71 -5.81
N VAL A 79 -3.82 -1.45 -5.81
CA VAL A 79 -3.24 -0.41 -4.96
C VAL A 79 -4.15 -0.20 -3.75
N ASN A 80 -3.94 -1.04 -2.75
CA ASN A 80 -4.68 -0.98 -1.48
C ASN A 80 -4.04 -0.03 -0.47
N THR A 81 -2.77 0.32 -0.68
CA THR A 81 -2.04 1.24 0.19
C THR A 81 -2.51 2.67 -0.04
N SER A 82 -2.64 3.44 1.03
CA SER A 82 -2.85 4.89 0.91
C SER A 82 -1.56 5.55 0.43
N PRO A 83 -1.60 6.38 -0.61
CA PRO A 83 -0.40 7.06 -1.08
C PRO A 83 0.17 8.01 -0.02
N ALA A 84 1.50 8.15 0.03
CA ALA A 84 2.15 9.29 0.70
C ALA A 84 2.60 10.29 -0.34
N VAL A 85 2.56 11.58 -0.01
CA VAL A 85 3.00 12.65 -0.92
C VAL A 85 4.02 13.53 -0.22
N ALA A 86 5.21 13.63 -0.79
CA ALA A 86 6.29 14.49 -0.31
C ALA A 86 7.16 14.93 -1.49
N ASP A 87 7.71 16.13 -1.43
CA ASP A 87 8.68 16.68 -2.40
C ASP A 87 8.25 16.50 -3.87
N GLY A 88 6.97 16.74 -4.16
CA GLY A 88 6.43 16.62 -5.52
C GLY A 88 6.36 15.19 -6.06
N LYS A 89 6.42 14.20 -5.18
CA LYS A 89 6.33 12.75 -5.50
C LYS A 89 5.20 12.09 -4.76
N VAL A 90 4.64 11.04 -5.36
CA VAL A 90 3.65 10.14 -4.78
C VAL A 90 4.28 8.77 -4.59
N PHE A 91 4.26 8.29 -3.36
CA PHE A 91 4.84 7.02 -2.91
C PHE A 91 3.72 6.03 -2.62
N PHE A 92 3.79 4.84 -3.16
CA PHE A 92 2.83 3.77 -2.88
C PHE A 92 3.44 2.39 -3.12
N ALA A 93 2.77 1.37 -2.63
CA ALA A 93 3.14 -0.01 -2.88
C ALA A 93 1.91 -0.82 -3.30
N THR A 94 2.16 -1.98 -3.89
CA THR A 94 1.11 -2.84 -4.41
C THR A 94 0.98 -4.11 -3.59
N SER A 95 -0.20 -4.72 -3.61
CA SER A 95 -0.46 -5.97 -2.90
C SER A 95 0.30 -7.13 -3.55
N ASP A 96 -0.24 -7.71 -4.60
CA ASP A 96 0.17 -9.03 -5.08
C ASP A 96 1.51 -9.02 -5.82
N SER A 97 1.80 -7.95 -6.55
CA SER A 97 3.07 -7.82 -7.28
C SER A 97 4.25 -7.42 -6.40
N SER A 98 3.99 -7.01 -5.14
CA SER A 98 5.03 -6.59 -4.20
C SER A 98 5.92 -5.46 -4.75
N LEU A 99 5.35 -4.57 -5.55
CA LEU A 99 6.08 -3.45 -6.15
C LEU A 99 5.98 -2.21 -5.28
N TYR A 100 7.10 -1.53 -5.15
CA TYR A 100 7.19 -0.18 -4.62
C TYR A 100 7.36 0.80 -5.78
N HIS A 101 6.56 1.85 -5.78
CA HIS A 101 6.53 2.86 -6.81
C HIS A 101 6.70 4.27 -6.24
N VAL A 102 7.38 5.11 -7.01
CA VAL A 102 7.36 6.55 -6.85
C VAL A 102 7.00 7.16 -8.20
N VAL A 103 6.03 8.04 -8.22
CA VAL A 103 5.65 8.79 -9.43
C VAL A 103 5.69 10.29 -9.17
N ASP A 104 5.87 11.07 -10.22
CA ASP A 104 5.79 12.53 -10.16
C ASP A 104 4.36 12.97 -9.83
N ALA A 105 4.18 13.80 -8.81
CA ALA A 105 2.86 14.20 -8.33
C ALA A 105 2.07 15.08 -9.33
N ASN A 106 2.74 15.75 -10.26
CA ASN A 106 2.08 16.66 -11.21
C ASN A 106 1.52 15.92 -12.43
N ASN A 107 2.17 14.81 -12.85
CA ASN A 107 1.86 14.19 -14.13
C ASN A 107 1.80 12.65 -14.11
N GLY A 108 2.03 12.02 -12.95
CA GLY A 108 1.98 10.56 -12.79
C GLY A 108 3.11 9.78 -13.47
N LYS A 109 4.15 10.45 -14.00
CA LYS A 109 5.26 9.74 -14.64
C LYS A 109 6.06 8.94 -13.62
N PRO A 110 6.45 7.69 -13.96
CA PRO A 110 7.23 6.86 -13.05
C PRO A 110 8.62 7.45 -12.82
N VAL A 111 9.03 7.49 -11.55
CA VAL A 111 10.36 7.90 -11.07
C VAL A 111 11.12 6.68 -10.57
N VAL A 112 10.46 5.85 -9.74
CA VAL A 112 11.03 4.64 -9.17
C VAL A 112 10.05 3.48 -9.34
N ARG A 113 10.59 2.31 -9.67
CA ARG A 113 9.90 1.02 -9.60
C ARG A 113 10.87 -0.01 -9.06
N GLN A 114 10.59 -0.54 -7.88
CA GLN A 114 11.43 -1.52 -7.20
C GLN A 114 10.61 -2.76 -6.83
N GLN A 115 11.19 -3.95 -7.03
CA GLN A 115 10.59 -5.20 -6.61
C GLN A 115 10.85 -5.43 -5.13
N GLY A 116 9.80 -5.59 -4.34
CA GLY A 116 9.85 -6.04 -2.96
C GLY A 116 9.88 -7.57 -2.84
N LYS A 117 9.95 -8.06 -1.60
CA LYS A 117 10.03 -9.50 -1.30
C LYS A 117 8.68 -10.15 -1.02
N ALA A 118 7.69 -9.37 -0.60
CA ALA A 118 6.37 -9.85 -0.23
C ALA A 118 5.33 -8.76 -0.36
N TRP A 119 4.07 -9.12 -0.22
CA TRP A 119 2.91 -8.24 -0.39
C TRP A 119 2.90 -7.10 0.61
N VAL A 120 2.37 -5.95 0.16
CA VAL A 120 2.30 -4.73 0.95
C VAL A 120 0.86 -4.25 1.06
N PHE A 121 0.36 -4.15 2.31
CA PHE A 121 -0.92 -3.52 2.63
C PHE A 121 -0.76 -2.29 3.52
N SER A 122 0.40 -2.12 4.11
CA SER A 122 0.74 -0.93 4.88
C SER A 122 0.96 0.27 3.97
N SER A 123 0.44 1.42 4.36
CA SER A 123 0.70 2.67 3.63
C SER A 123 2.10 3.18 3.95
N PRO A 124 2.85 3.70 2.98
CA PRO A 124 4.18 4.24 3.22
C PRO A 124 4.14 5.50 4.08
N ALA A 125 5.16 5.68 4.92
CA ALA A 125 5.41 6.93 5.64
C ALA A 125 6.72 7.55 5.15
N VAL A 126 6.71 8.83 4.83
CA VAL A 126 7.89 9.57 4.35
C VAL A 126 8.39 10.50 5.45
N ALA A 127 9.68 10.41 5.76
CA ALA A 127 10.35 11.32 6.68
C ALA A 127 11.71 11.73 6.12
N GLY A 128 11.83 12.96 5.67
CA GLY A 128 13.00 13.44 4.94
C GLY A 128 13.25 12.62 3.66
N ASP A 129 14.46 12.14 3.51
CA ASP A 129 14.86 11.31 2.36
C ASP A 129 14.57 9.80 2.53
N VAL A 130 13.80 9.39 3.56
CA VAL A 130 13.52 7.98 3.85
C VAL A 130 12.03 7.68 3.78
N VAL A 131 11.70 6.53 3.17
CA VAL A 131 10.34 5.97 3.13
C VAL A 131 10.30 4.68 3.92
N PHE A 132 9.36 4.57 4.84
CA PHE A 132 9.13 3.39 5.68
C PHE A 132 7.91 2.63 5.19
N ILE A 133 8.05 1.32 5.03
CA ILE A 133 6.99 0.44 4.49
C ILE A 133 6.93 -0.84 5.33
N GLY A 134 5.76 -1.14 5.88
CA GLY A 134 5.49 -2.43 6.51
C GLY A 134 5.16 -3.49 5.46
N VAL A 135 5.73 -4.66 5.57
CA VAL A 135 5.57 -5.75 4.61
C VAL A 135 4.95 -6.97 5.30
N LEU A 136 4.12 -7.72 4.61
CA LEU A 136 3.38 -8.85 5.20
C LEU A 136 4.27 -10.06 5.56
N ASN A 137 5.52 -10.05 5.16
CA ASN A 137 6.52 -11.03 5.64
C ASN A 137 7.08 -10.71 7.05
N GLY A 138 6.53 -9.70 7.73
CA GLY A 138 6.97 -9.27 9.05
C GLY A 138 8.22 -8.38 9.03
N THR A 139 8.46 -7.68 7.93
CA THR A 139 9.59 -6.76 7.78
C THR A 139 9.12 -5.32 7.68
N LEU A 140 9.70 -4.40 8.45
CA LEU A 140 9.68 -2.97 8.16
C LEU A 140 10.88 -2.64 7.27
N GLU A 141 10.65 -2.05 6.12
CA GLU A 141 11.70 -1.60 5.20
C GLU A 141 11.86 -0.09 5.28
N ALA A 142 13.10 0.41 5.37
CA ALA A 142 13.47 1.81 5.16
C ALA A 142 14.15 1.92 3.80
N ARG A 143 13.61 2.77 2.94
CA ARG A 143 14.07 2.93 1.56
C ARG A 143 14.45 4.38 1.28
N ASP A 144 15.42 4.58 0.43
CA ASP A 144 15.75 5.91 -0.09
C ASP A 144 14.59 6.47 -0.92
N ALA A 145 14.14 7.69 -0.61
CA ALA A 145 12.98 8.31 -1.27
C ALA A 145 13.25 8.73 -2.73
N LYS A 146 14.52 8.82 -3.15
CA LYS A 146 14.91 9.23 -4.50
C LYS A 146 15.14 8.05 -5.42
N THR A 147 15.80 7.01 -4.91
CA THR A 147 16.22 5.83 -5.70
C THR A 147 15.33 4.61 -5.47
N GLY A 148 14.62 4.54 -4.34
CA GLY A 148 13.85 3.38 -3.90
C GLY A 148 14.70 2.24 -3.33
N ASP A 149 16.02 2.43 -3.23
CA ASP A 149 16.93 1.41 -2.72
C ASP A 149 16.67 1.13 -1.24
N LEU A 150 16.80 -0.12 -0.86
CA LEU A 150 16.70 -0.54 0.52
C LEU A 150 17.92 -0.03 1.30
N LEU A 151 17.68 0.82 2.29
CA LEU A 151 18.72 1.34 3.19
C LEU A 151 18.97 0.35 4.33
N TRP A 152 17.89 -0.07 4.98
CA TRP A 152 17.89 -1.10 6.02
C TRP A 152 16.50 -1.73 6.16
N ASP A 153 16.44 -2.86 6.84
CA ASP A 153 15.19 -3.49 7.23
C ASP A 153 15.25 -3.99 8.69
N PHE A 154 14.06 -4.05 9.28
CA PHE A 154 13.86 -4.66 10.60
C PHE A 154 12.86 -5.79 10.48
N GLN A 155 13.23 -7.00 10.89
CA GLN A 155 12.37 -8.18 10.87
C GLN A 155 11.86 -8.49 12.28
N VAL A 156 10.53 -8.62 12.45
CA VAL A 156 9.93 -9.00 13.74
C VAL A 156 10.32 -10.44 14.11
N GLU A 157 10.32 -10.75 15.40
CA GLU A 157 10.86 -12.02 15.90
C GLU A 157 10.10 -13.24 15.38
N LYS A 158 8.77 -13.18 15.34
CA LYS A 158 7.96 -14.28 14.77
C LYS A 158 8.28 -14.58 13.31
N SER A 159 8.59 -13.55 12.53
CA SER A 159 9.02 -13.74 11.14
C SER A 159 10.37 -14.45 11.05
N LYS A 160 11.33 -14.10 11.90
CA LYS A 160 12.65 -14.77 11.94
C LYS A 160 12.52 -16.27 12.25
N GLN A 161 11.61 -16.63 13.13
CA GLN A 161 11.36 -18.03 13.56
C GLN A 161 10.69 -18.88 12.48
N ASN A 162 10.10 -18.28 11.46
CA ASN A 162 9.34 -18.97 10.40
C ASN A 162 10.09 -19.11 9.07
N ASN A 163 11.40 -18.93 9.06
CA ASN A 163 12.24 -19.18 7.89
C ASN A 163 12.17 -20.64 7.47
N GLY A 164 11.89 -20.88 6.18
CA GLY A 164 11.80 -22.20 5.59
C GLY A 164 10.38 -22.81 5.55
N TRP A 165 9.39 -22.17 6.17
CA TRP A 165 7.98 -22.62 6.15
C TRP A 165 7.11 -21.65 5.35
N VAL A 166 6.61 -20.62 6.03
CA VAL A 166 5.80 -19.57 5.39
C VAL A 166 6.66 -18.68 4.50
N LEU A 167 7.93 -18.48 4.91
CA LEU A 167 8.93 -17.73 4.16
C LEU A 167 10.04 -18.62 3.65
N THR A 168 10.52 -18.32 2.45
CA THR A 168 11.77 -18.86 1.91
C THR A 168 12.99 -18.25 2.60
N GLY A 169 14.18 -18.81 2.39
CA GLY A 169 15.41 -18.29 3.00
C GLY A 169 15.75 -16.83 2.63
N ASP A 170 15.24 -16.34 1.50
CA ASP A 170 15.36 -14.94 1.07
C ASP A 170 14.17 -14.06 1.52
N ARG A 171 13.36 -14.57 2.43
CA ARG A 171 12.21 -13.89 3.05
C ARG A 171 11.05 -13.58 2.09
N LYS A 172 10.93 -14.27 0.97
CA LYS A 172 9.74 -14.26 0.12
C LYS A 172 8.70 -15.23 0.67
N PHE A 173 7.45 -15.04 0.30
CA PHE A 173 6.44 -16.04 0.60
C PHE A 173 6.72 -17.37 -0.13
N ASN A 174 6.63 -18.45 0.63
CA ASN A 174 6.65 -19.81 0.07
C ASN A 174 5.26 -20.10 -0.54
N VAL A 175 5.10 -19.74 -1.81
CA VAL A 175 3.82 -19.84 -2.53
C VAL A 175 3.29 -21.28 -2.52
N SER A 176 4.17 -22.28 -2.68
CA SER A 176 3.79 -23.69 -2.65
C SER A 176 3.22 -24.11 -1.29
N PHE A 177 3.72 -23.54 -0.20
CA PHE A 177 3.19 -23.79 1.13
C PHE A 177 1.90 -23.03 1.39
N LEU A 178 1.81 -21.77 0.98
CA LEU A 178 0.64 -20.93 1.23
C LEU A 178 -0.58 -21.35 0.41
N TYR A 179 -0.40 -21.87 -0.79
CA TYR A 179 -1.47 -22.23 -1.72
C TYR A 179 -1.55 -23.73 -2.00
N HIS A 180 -1.21 -24.58 -1.02
CA HIS A 180 -1.31 -26.02 -1.12
C HIS A 180 -2.75 -26.56 -1.01
N SER A 181 -3.69 -25.74 -0.52
CA SER A 181 -5.11 -26.05 -0.41
C SER A 181 -5.87 -25.69 -1.70
N ASN A 182 -7.17 -26.00 -1.72
CA ASN A 182 -8.00 -25.62 -2.86
C ASN A 182 -8.14 -24.09 -2.97
N TRP A 183 -8.48 -23.60 -4.15
CA TRP A 183 -8.52 -22.16 -4.48
C TRP A 183 -9.48 -21.33 -3.59
N ARG A 184 -10.46 -21.98 -2.91
CA ARG A 184 -11.40 -21.31 -1.99
C ARG A 184 -10.78 -21.06 -0.63
N GLU A 185 -9.95 -21.98 -0.15
CA GLU A 185 -9.33 -21.95 1.18
C GLU A 185 -7.96 -21.28 1.15
N ALA A 186 -7.24 -21.35 0.03
CA ALA A 186 -5.90 -20.83 -0.10
C ALA A 186 -5.74 -19.36 0.36
N PRO A 187 -6.64 -18.42 0.01
CA PRO A 187 -6.52 -17.04 0.49
C PRO A 187 -6.67 -16.91 2.01
N LEU A 188 -7.54 -17.71 2.62
CA LEU A 188 -7.76 -17.70 4.07
C LEU A 188 -6.54 -18.27 4.79
N VAL A 189 -5.99 -19.38 4.29
CA VAL A 189 -4.78 -20.00 4.82
C VAL A 189 -3.60 -19.04 4.69
N ALA A 190 -3.42 -18.41 3.52
CA ALA A 190 -2.35 -17.46 3.30
C ALA A 190 -2.44 -16.26 4.27
N ASN A 191 -3.62 -15.70 4.48
CA ASN A 191 -3.83 -14.60 5.42
C ASN A 191 -3.55 -15.03 6.88
N ASP A 192 -4.03 -16.21 7.31
CA ASP A 192 -3.74 -16.75 8.64
C ASP A 192 -2.24 -16.92 8.87
N GLN A 193 -1.51 -17.44 7.89
CA GLN A 193 -0.06 -17.62 7.98
C GLN A 193 0.68 -16.27 8.04
N GLN A 194 0.27 -15.26 7.28
CA GLN A 194 0.83 -13.92 7.35
C GLN A 194 0.64 -13.26 8.72
N ILE A 195 -0.53 -13.47 9.34
CA ILE A 195 -0.79 -13.02 10.72
C ILE A 195 0.14 -13.76 11.69
N ARG A 196 0.26 -15.07 11.58
CA ARG A 196 1.08 -15.90 12.49
C ARG A 196 2.56 -15.55 12.47
N ILE A 197 3.10 -15.14 11.33
CA ILE A 197 4.50 -14.72 11.23
C ILE A 197 4.73 -13.25 11.61
N GLY A 198 3.70 -12.54 12.05
CA GLY A 198 3.81 -11.12 12.43
C GLY A 198 3.84 -10.19 11.22
N GLY A 199 3.03 -10.46 10.20
CA GLY A 199 2.88 -9.55 9.06
C GLY A 199 2.55 -8.12 9.50
N ILE A 200 3.15 -7.13 8.86
CA ILE A 200 2.94 -5.72 9.20
C ILE A 200 1.86 -5.15 8.28
N TYR A 201 0.64 -5.07 8.81
CA TYR A 201 -0.52 -4.48 8.14
C TYR A 201 -0.68 -2.99 8.49
N SER A 202 -0.18 -2.58 9.66
CA SER A 202 -0.28 -1.20 10.10
C SER A 202 0.61 -0.29 9.26
N SER A 203 0.16 0.93 9.02
CA SER A 203 1.00 1.96 8.41
C SER A 203 1.95 2.54 9.45
N PRO A 204 3.26 2.63 9.19
CA PRO A 204 4.20 3.26 10.10
C PRO A 204 3.94 4.76 10.21
N ILE A 205 4.33 5.32 11.33
CA ILE A 205 4.41 6.77 11.52
C ILE A 205 5.79 7.14 12.05
N VAL A 206 6.27 8.33 11.70
CA VAL A 206 7.55 8.84 12.18
C VAL A 206 7.31 10.08 13.02
N VAL A 207 7.78 10.05 14.26
CA VAL A 207 7.66 11.17 15.21
C VAL A 207 9.00 11.37 15.90
N ASN A 208 9.58 12.56 15.77
CA ASN A 208 10.85 12.94 16.41
C ASN A 208 12.00 11.95 16.15
N GLY A 209 12.10 11.45 14.91
CA GLY A 209 13.15 10.50 14.50
C GLY A 209 12.86 9.03 14.85
N VAL A 210 11.79 8.74 15.56
CA VAL A 210 11.39 7.38 15.93
C VAL A 210 10.30 6.89 15.00
N VAL A 211 10.46 5.69 14.46
CA VAL A 211 9.45 5.01 13.62
C VAL A 211 8.61 4.09 14.47
N TYR A 212 7.30 4.29 14.49
CA TYR A 212 6.34 3.45 15.21
C TYR A 212 5.52 2.63 14.23
N PHE A 213 5.33 1.34 14.51
CA PHE A 213 4.45 0.46 13.74
C PHE A 213 3.92 -0.71 14.58
N GLY A 214 2.72 -1.18 14.28
CA GLY A 214 2.15 -2.38 14.86
C GLY A 214 2.40 -3.60 13.97
N SER A 215 2.59 -4.75 14.58
CA SER A 215 2.73 -6.02 13.88
C SER A 215 1.64 -7.01 14.34
N ALA A 216 1.30 -7.96 13.49
CA ALA A 216 0.37 -9.04 13.82
C ALA A 216 0.92 -10.03 14.87
N ASP A 217 2.16 -9.87 15.31
CA ASP A 217 2.71 -10.57 16.47
C ASP A 217 2.24 -9.99 17.81
N ALA A 218 1.32 -9.02 17.78
CA ALA A 218 0.73 -8.31 18.90
C ALA A 218 1.67 -7.31 19.61
N PHE A 219 2.74 -6.86 18.95
CA PHE A 219 3.62 -5.82 19.46
C PHE A 219 3.47 -4.50 18.70
N LEU A 220 3.64 -3.41 19.43
CA LEU A 220 3.93 -2.08 18.91
C LEU A 220 5.44 -1.85 19.01
N TYR A 221 6.05 -1.57 17.90
CA TYR A 221 7.49 -1.32 17.78
C TYR A 221 7.79 0.17 17.70
N ALA A 222 8.92 0.57 18.28
CA ALA A 222 9.51 1.90 18.16
C ALA A 222 10.99 1.72 17.82
N LEU A 223 11.43 2.25 16.68
CA LEU A 223 12.81 2.16 16.20
C LEU A 223 13.38 3.57 16.03
N GLU A 224 14.60 3.80 16.57
CA GLU A 224 15.39 5.02 16.42
C GLU A 224 16.40 4.92 15.29
#